data_26631b668f53283009308398e5e373a7
#
_entry.id   26631b668f53283009308398e5e373a7
#
_cell.length_a   1.000
_cell.length_b   1.000
_cell.length_c   1.000
_cell.angle_alpha   90.00
_cell.angle_beta   90.00
_cell.angle_gamma   90.00
#
_symmetry.space_group_name_H-M   'P 1'
#
loop_
_entity.id
_entity.type
_entity.pdbx_description
1 polymer ?
#
loop_
_entity_poly.entity_id
_entity_poly.type
_entity_poly.pdbx_seq_one_letter_code
_entity_poly.pdbx_strand_id
1 'polypeptide(L)'
;MAELLLGVNIDHIATVRNARGTQYPDPVQAAFVAEQAGADGITVHLREDRRHITDRDVRLLRQTIETRMNLEMAVTDEMLAIACELRPHFCCLVPEKRQEVTTEGGLDVAGQQQNISAAVARLSDAGILVSLFIDADERQIDAAVAAGAPYIEIHTGAYAEAEEGVARDAELARIRHAASYAAAKGLKVNAGHGLTYHNVLPIAALPDMHELNIGHAIIGRALMSGLADAVKEMKQLMREARR
;
A
#
# COMPACT_ATOMS: atom_id res chain seq x y z
N MET A 1 -7.76 -11.42 -18.33
CA MET A 1 -7.41 -10.18 -17.60
C MET A 1 -5.96 -10.32 -17.13
N ALA A 2 -5.24 -9.22 -16.93
CA ALA A 2 -3.92 -9.29 -16.28
C ALA A 2 -4.07 -9.84 -14.84
N GLU A 3 -3.04 -10.52 -14.33
CA GLU A 3 -3.05 -11.00 -12.94
C GLU A 3 -3.08 -9.82 -11.98
N LEU A 4 -3.91 -9.91 -10.93
CA LEU A 4 -3.95 -8.95 -9.84
C LEU A 4 -2.87 -9.31 -8.82
N LEU A 5 -2.01 -8.36 -8.51
CA LEU A 5 -0.86 -8.54 -7.62
C LEU A 5 -1.26 -8.31 -6.16
N LEU A 6 -0.60 -9.03 -5.24
CA LEU A 6 -0.75 -8.87 -3.80
C LEU A 6 0.54 -8.31 -3.20
N GLY A 7 0.48 -7.06 -2.75
CA GLY A 7 1.46 -6.48 -1.83
C GLY A 7 1.07 -6.81 -0.38
N VAL A 8 1.94 -7.49 0.35
CA VAL A 8 1.71 -7.80 1.76
C VAL A 8 2.39 -6.75 2.62
N ASN A 9 1.57 -5.91 3.31
CA ASN A 9 2.09 -4.98 4.29
C ASN A 9 2.36 -5.72 5.61
N ILE A 10 3.61 -5.67 6.07
CA ILE A 10 4.10 -6.40 7.26
C ILE A 10 4.32 -5.51 8.49
N ASP A 11 3.83 -4.27 8.49
CA ASP A 11 4.06 -3.31 9.60
C ASP A 11 3.61 -3.84 10.96
N HIS A 12 2.48 -4.55 11.00
CA HIS A 12 1.95 -5.07 12.26
C HIS A 12 2.77 -6.23 12.85
N ILE A 13 3.65 -6.88 12.09
CA ILE A 13 4.69 -7.77 12.64
C ILE A 13 5.63 -6.96 13.55
N ALA A 14 6.07 -5.79 13.06
CA ALA A 14 6.89 -4.88 13.85
C ALA A 14 6.13 -4.30 15.04
N THR A 15 4.82 -4.03 14.91
CA THR A 15 3.97 -3.61 16.02
C THR A 15 3.97 -4.64 17.15
N VAL A 16 3.82 -5.91 16.84
CA VAL A 16 3.87 -7.01 17.84
C VAL A 16 5.25 -7.08 18.48
N ARG A 17 6.33 -7.01 17.71
CA ARG A 17 7.70 -6.94 18.24
C ARG A 17 7.88 -5.78 19.22
N ASN A 18 7.43 -4.60 18.82
CA ASN A 18 7.65 -3.37 19.58
C ASN A 18 6.79 -3.31 20.85
N ALA A 19 5.65 -4.02 20.91
CA ALA A 19 4.81 -4.10 22.11
C ALA A 19 5.56 -4.65 23.34
N ARG A 20 6.62 -5.46 23.13
CA ARG A 20 7.49 -5.99 24.20
C ARG A 20 8.90 -5.42 24.18
N GLY A 21 9.28 -4.66 23.14
CA GLY A 21 10.66 -4.19 22.95
C GLY A 21 11.66 -5.34 22.71
N THR A 22 11.23 -6.43 22.09
CA THR A 22 12.05 -7.60 21.76
C THR A 22 12.58 -7.51 20.35
N GLN A 23 13.37 -8.52 19.90
CA GLN A 23 13.84 -8.62 18.53
C GLN A 23 12.93 -9.49 17.65
N TYR A 24 11.86 -10.05 18.21
CA TYR A 24 10.91 -10.92 17.52
C TYR A 24 9.46 -10.48 17.80
N PRO A 25 8.52 -10.83 16.89
CA PRO A 25 8.75 -11.38 15.55
C PRO A 25 9.50 -10.39 14.65
N ASP A 26 10.41 -10.90 13.80
CA ASP A 26 11.22 -10.06 12.90
C ASP A 26 10.47 -9.84 11.57
N PRO A 27 10.25 -8.59 11.12
CA PRO A 27 9.67 -8.29 9.81
C PRO A 27 10.42 -8.92 8.63
N VAL A 28 11.75 -9.09 8.73
CA VAL A 28 12.54 -9.74 7.69
C VAL A 28 12.17 -11.22 7.52
N GLN A 29 11.96 -11.94 8.63
CA GLN A 29 11.47 -13.33 8.59
C GLN A 29 10.03 -13.39 8.05
N ALA A 30 9.18 -12.43 8.42
CA ALA A 30 7.82 -12.37 7.93
C ALA A 30 7.77 -12.13 6.41
N ALA A 31 8.62 -11.26 5.87
CA ALA A 31 8.74 -11.03 4.44
C ALA A 31 9.07 -12.33 3.69
N PHE A 32 10.07 -13.09 4.14
CA PHE A 32 10.44 -14.36 3.55
C PHE A 32 9.27 -15.36 3.53
N VAL A 33 8.52 -15.48 4.63
CA VAL A 33 7.34 -16.36 4.70
C VAL A 33 6.24 -15.87 3.75
N ALA A 34 6.02 -14.57 3.66
CA ALA A 34 5.01 -13.99 2.76
C ALA A 34 5.36 -14.23 1.28
N GLU A 35 6.62 -14.06 0.88
CA GLU A 35 7.10 -14.34 -0.47
C GLU A 35 6.92 -15.82 -0.83
N GLN A 36 7.32 -16.74 0.04
CA GLN A 36 7.12 -18.18 -0.17
C GLN A 36 5.63 -18.56 -0.27
N ALA A 37 4.76 -17.81 0.38
CA ALA A 37 3.31 -18.03 0.35
C ALA A 37 2.62 -17.43 -0.89
N GLY A 38 3.36 -16.65 -1.72
CA GLY A 38 2.87 -16.11 -2.99
C GLY A 38 2.56 -14.61 -2.97
N ALA A 39 3.12 -13.85 -2.02
CA ALA A 39 3.15 -12.39 -2.12
C ALA A 39 3.92 -11.96 -3.37
N ASP A 40 3.41 -10.96 -4.10
CA ASP A 40 4.07 -10.41 -5.28
C ASP A 40 4.95 -9.19 -4.94
N GLY A 41 4.81 -8.67 -3.73
CA GLY A 41 5.61 -7.61 -3.17
C GLY A 41 5.45 -7.51 -1.66
N ILE A 42 6.39 -6.83 -1.03
CA ILE A 42 6.38 -6.53 0.39
C ILE A 42 6.23 -5.03 0.57
N THR A 43 5.20 -4.63 1.31
CA THR A 43 4.93 -3.23 1.65
C THR A 43 5.30 -2.98 3.10
N VAL A 44 6.02 -1.89 3.33
CA VAL A 44 6.39 -1.41 4.66
C VAL A 44 6.27 0.10 4.75
N HIS A 45 5.74 0.60 5.84
CA HIS A 45 5.62 2.02 6.11
C HIS A 45 6.67 2.45 7.13
N LEU A 46 7.71 3.15 6.67
CA LEU A 46 8.67 3.81 7.55
C LEU A 46 8.09 5.17 7.97
N ARG A 47 7.37 5.19 9.08
CA ARG A 47 6.81 6.44 9.62
C ARG A 47 7.90 7.34 10.20
N GLU A 48 7.67 8.65 10.20
CA GLU A 48 8.59 9.62 10.81
C GLU A 48 8.87 9.31 12.29
N ASP A 49 7.87 8.81 13.04
CA ASP A 49 7.99 8.47 14.45
C ASP A 49 8.52 7.05 14.74
N ARG A 50 8.77 6.25 13.69
CA ARG A 50 9.31 4.87 13.80
C ARG A 50 8.49 3.97 14.75
N ARG A 51 7.16 4.20 14.89
CA ARG A 51 6.32 3.46 15.86
C ARG A 51 6.27 1.95 15.64
N HIS A 52 6.55 1.46 14.44
CA HIS A 52 6.62 0.04 14.11
C HIS A 52 7.87 -0.31 13.30
N ILE A 53 7.88 -0.14 11.99
CA ILE A 53 9.04 -0.36 11.13
C ILE A 53 10.16 0.64 11.49
N THR A 54 11.40 0.14 11.48
CA THR A 54 12.60 0.91 11.80
C THR A 54 13.55 0.99 10.60
N ASP A 55 14.53 1.90 10.66
CA ASP A 55 15.57 2.03 9.62
C ASP A 55 16.36 0.73 9.40
N ARG A 56 16.56 -0.06 10.47
CA ARG A 56 17.16 -1.41 10.38
C ARG A 56 16.32 -2.32 9.49
N ASP A 57 15.01 -2.31 9.69
CA ASP A 57 14.12 -3.22 8.99
C ASP A 57 14.11 -2.93 7.49
N VAL A 58 13.95 -1.66 7.09
CA VAL A 58 13.90 -1.31 5.66
C VAL A 58 15.23 -1.59 4.94
N ARG A 59 16.38 -1.37 5.61
CA ARG A 59 17.69 -1.68 5.04
C ARG A 59 17.88 -3.18 4.83
N LEU A 60 17.49 -4.01 5.79
CA LEU A 60 17.60 -5.47 5.68
C LEU A 60 16.61 -6.02 4.65
N LEU A 61 15.35 -5.59 4.68
CA LEU A 61 14.35 -5.99 3.70
C LEU A 61 14.82 -5.69 2.27
N ARG A 62 15.36 -4.48 2.03
CA ARG A 62 15.86 -4.11 0.70
C ARG A 62 16.96 -5.05 0.16
N GLN A 63 17.74 -5.64 1.07
CA GLN A 63 18.83 -6.56 0.73
C GLN A 63 18.40 -8.01 0.62
N THR A 64 17.27 -8.41 1.24
CA THR A 64 16.94 -9.83 1.46
C THR A 64 15.68 -10.29 0.74
N ILE A 65 14.73 -9.40 0.42
CA ILE A 65 13.54 -9.80 -0.32
C ILE A 65 13.87 -10.06 -1.80
N GLU A 66 13.21 -11.06 -2.37
CA GLU A 66 13.35 -11.45 -3.77
C GLU A 66 12.30 -10.82 -4.67
N THR A 67 11.18 -10.37 -4.08
CA THR A 67 10.10 -9.68 -4.78
C THR A 67 10.34 -8.16 -4.80
N ARG A 68 9.29 -7.37 -4.89
CA ARG A 68 9.36 -5.91 -4.96
C ARG A 68 9.14 -5.31 -3.57
N MET A 69 9.97 -4.34 -3.20
CA MET A 69 9.75 -3.52 -2.02
C MET A 69 8.93 -2.30 -2.38
N ASN A 70 7.81 -2.10 -1.71
CA ASN A 70 7.04 -0.86 -1.69
C ASN A 70 7.26 -0.15 -0.35
N LEU A 71 7.90 1.01 -0.38
CA LEU A 71 8.15 1.84 0.81
C LEU A 71 7.08 2.92 0.91
N GLU A 72 6.22 2.82 1.91
CA GLU A 72 5.29 3.90 2.26
C GLU A 72 5.99 4.91 3.16
N MET A 73 5.81 6.20 2.87
CA MET A 73 6.44 7.28 3.64
C MET A 73 5.74 8.62 3.48
N ALA A 74 5.93 9.51 4.46
CA ALA A 74 5.55 10.92 4.36
C ALA A 74 6.43 11.69 3.36
N VAL A 75 5.90 12.80 2.85
CA VAL A 75 6.61 13.70 1.93
C VAL A 75 7.44 14.70 2.73
N THR A 76 8.55 14.26 3.29
CA THR A 76 9.52 15.09 4.03
C THR A 76 10.91 14.91 3.47
N ASP A 77 11.78 15.92 3.69
CA ASP A 77 13.17 15.87 3.21
C ASP A 77 13.95 14.68 3.77
N GLU A 78 13.71 14.32 5.04
CA GLU A 78 14.30 13.15 5.69
C GLU A 78 13.90 11.86 4.97
N MET A 79 12.60 11.65 4.78
CA MET A 79 12.09 10.42 4.15
C MET A 79 12.53 10.32 2.67
N LEU A 80 12.52 11.43 1.95
CA LEU A 80 13.02 11.49 0.57
C LEU A 80 14.51 11.14 0.49
N ALA A 81 15.34 11.61 1.45
CA ALA A 81 16.75 11.26 1.51
C ALA A 81 16.96 9.77 1.77
N ILE A 82 16.22 9.20 2.73
CA ILE A 82 16.26 7.77 3.05
C ILE A 82 15.84 6.93 1.85
N ALA A 83 14.75 7.28 1.17
CA ALA A 83 14.29 6.54 0.00
C ALA A 83 15.31 6.59 -1.15
N CYS A 84 15.92 7.75 -1.41
CA CYS A 84 16.96 7.88 -2.44
C CYS A 84 18.24 7.08 -2.11
N GLU A 85 18.60 6.92 -0.82
CA GLU A 85 19.70 6.06 -0.37
C GLU A 85 19.34 4.57 -0.54
N LEU A 86 18.15 4.18 -0.04
CA LEU A 86 17.67 2.81 0.01
C LEU A 86 17.35 2.24 -1.39
N ARG A 87 16.82 3.09 -2.28
CA ARG A 87 16.35 2.76 -3.62
C ARG A 87 15.40 1.55 -3.65
N PRO A 88 14.24 1.63 -2.96
CA PRO A 88 13.22 0.61 -3.08
C PRO A 88 12.72 0.55 -4.53
N HIS A 89 12.04 -0.55 -4.91
CA HIS A 89 11.44 -0.66 -6.25
C HIS A 89 10.30 0.34 -6.43
N PHE A 90 9.50 0.51 -5.38
CA PHE A 90 8.39 1.44 -5.31
C PHE A 90 8.47 2.29 -4.05
N CYS A 91 7.98 3.51 -4.17
CA CYS A 91 7.72 4.38 -3.05
C CYS A 91 6.29 4.90 -3.14
N CYS A 92 5.46 4.64 -2.11
CA CYS A 92 4.13 5.19 -2.00
C CYS A 92 4.13 6.39 -1.06
N LEU A 93 3.79 7.57 -1.59
CA LEU A 93 3.70 8.78 -0.79
C LEU A 93 2.33 8.85 -0.11
N VAL A 94 2.35 8.88 1.24
CA VAL A 94 1.16 8.85 2.09
C VAL A 94 1.10 10.08 3.00
N PRO A 95 -0.10 10.52 3.44
CA PRO A 95 -0.20 11.53 4.49
C PRO A 95 0.18 10.91 5.83
N GLU A 96 0.88 11.65 6.68
CA GLU A 96 1.15 11.27 8.07
C GLU A 96 0.78 12.39 9.03
N LYS A 97 0.00 12.05 10.05
CA LYS A 97 -0.22 12.88 11.22
C LYS A 97 0.16 12.08 12.46
N ARG A 98 0.96 12.67 13.36
CA ARG A 98 1.49 11.98 14.54
C ARG A 98 0.40 11.47 15.48
N GLN A 99 -0.79 12.08 15.48
CA GLN A 99 -1.90 11.74 16.37
C GLN A 99 -2.81 10.64 15.79
N GLU A 100 -2.71 10.30 14.53
CA GLU A 100 -3.52 9.26 13.89
C GLU A 100 -3.01 7.87 14.24
N VAL A 101 -3.91 6.95 14.53
CA VAL A 101 -3.59 5.53 14.73
C VAL A 101 -3.24 4.89 13.40
N THR A 102 -4.01 5.24 12.37
CA THR A 102 -3.83 4.83 10.96
C THR A 102 -3.98 6.05 10.07
N THR A 103 -3.69 5.91 8.76
CA THR A 103 -3.89 6.97 7.78
C THR A 103 -5.39 7.22 7.56
N GLU A 104 -5.86 8.41 7.89
CA GLU A 104 -7.24 8.86 7.68
C GLU A 104 -7.34 9.69 6.40
N GLY A 105 -7.74 9.04 5.29
CA GLY A 105 -7.86 9.67 3.98
C GLY A 105 -6.58 9.67 3.14
N GLY A 106 -6.69 10.09 1.89
CA GLY A 106 -5.60 10.16 0.93
C GLY A 106 -4.75 11.43 1.06
N LEU A 107 -3.60 11.40 0.42
CA LEU A 107 -2.71 12.56 0.26
C LEU A 107 -3.40 13.63 -0.60
N ASP A 108 -3.45 14.88 -0.12
CA ASP A 108 -3.96 16.00 -0.92
C ASP A 108 -2.91 16.47 -1.93
N VAL A 109 -2.84 15.77 -3.06
CA VAL A 109 -1.90 16.07 -4.15
C VAL A 109 -2.25 17.39 -4.81
N ALA A 110 -3.53 17.63 -5.08
CA ALA A 110 -4.01 18.84 -5.73
C ALA A 110 -3.73 20.11 -4.91
N GLY A 111 -3.84 20.02 -3.58
CA GLY A 111 -3.52 21.15 -2.68
C GLY A 111 -2.03 21.37 -2.49
N GLN A 112 -1.19 20.35 -2.78
CA GLN A 112 0.26 20.38 -2.58
C GLN A 112 1.04 20.10 -3.88
N GLN A 113 0.48 20.43 -5.04
CA GLN A 113 0.96 20.06 -6.37
C GLN A 113 2.47 20.28 -6.55
N GLN A 114 2.97 21.45 -6.21
CA GLN A 114 4.39 21.79 -6.40
C GLN A 114 5.31 20.91 -5.55
N ASN A 115 4.98 20.70 -4.28
CA ASN A 115 5.77 19.89 -3.35
C ASN A 115 5.78 18.42 -3.79
N ILE A 116 4.61 17.88 -4.13
CA ILE A 116 4.48 16.48 -4.57
C ILE A 116 5.21 16.25 -5.90
N SER A 117 5.06 17.16 -6.87
CA SER A 117 5.77 17.05 -8.15
C SER A 117 7.29 17.04 -7.97
N ALA A 118 7.83 17.87 -7.08
CA ALA A 118 9.25 17.88 -6.76
C ALA A 118 9.72 16.56 -6.09
N ALA A 119 8.90 16.01 -5.18
CA ALA A 119 9.19 14.73 -4.55
C ALA A 119 9.17 13.58 -5.56
N VAL A 120 8.15 13.53 -6.44
CA VAL A 120 8.04 12.53 -7.52
C VAL A 120 9.26 12.59 -8.44
N ALA A 121 9.65 13.78 -8.89
CA ALA A 121 10.81 13.97 -9.74
C ALA A 121 12.10 13.46 -9.07
N ARG A 122 12.34 13.85 -7.81
CA ARG A 122 13.51 13.43 -7.02
C ARG A 122 13.62 11.91 -6.87
N LEU A 123 12.50 11.24 -6.57
CA LEU A 123 12.45 9.78 -6.42
C LEU A 123 12.63 9.08 -7.78
N SER A 124 12.00 9.61 -8.83
CA SER A 124 12.13 9.07 -10.19
C SER A 124 13.57 9.18 -10.72
N ASP A 125 14.27 10.28 -10.45
CA ASP A 125 15.69 10.47 -10.78
C ASP A 125 16.59 9.45 -10.06
N ALA A 126 16.17 8.97 -8.89
CA ALA A 126 16.84 7.88 -8.18
C ALA A 126 16.48 6.47 -8.71
N GLY A 127 15.63 6.38 -9.74
CA GLY A 127 15.20 5.13 -10.36
C GLY A 127 14.06 4.41 -9.60
N ILE A 128 13.31 5.14 -8.77
CA ILE A 128 12.21 4.61 -7.95
C ILE A 128 10.88 4.88 -8.65
N LEU A 129 10.01 3.86 -8.76
CA LEU A 129 8.64 4.03 -9.22
C LEU A 129 7.77 4.63 -8.11
N VAL A 130 7.11 5.76 -8.39
CA VAL A 130 6.34 6.48 -7.38
C VAL A 130 4.85 6.18 -7.53
N SER A 131 4.21 5.88 -6.40
CA SER A 131 2.76 5.79 -6.23
C SER A 131 2.29 6.91 -5.30
N LEU A 132 1.09 7.45 -5.54
CA LEU A 132 0.47 8.43 -4.66
C LEU A 132 -0.78 7.82 -4.02
N PHE A 133 -0.82 7.75 -2.70
CA PHE A 133 -1.97 7.26 -1.93
C PHE A 133 -3.03 8.34 -1.85
N ILE A 134 -4.11 8.22 -2.62
CA ILE A 134 -5.12 9.26 -2.79
C ILE A 134 -6.54 8.73 -2.59
N ASP A 135 -7.47 9.62 -2.27
CA ASP A 135 -8.89 9.29 -2.31
C ASP A 135 -9.38 9.09 -3.76
N ALA A 136 -10.47 8.35 -3.92
CA ALA A 136 -11.12 8.11 -5.21
C ALA A 136 -11.82 9.39 -5.72
N ASP A 137 -11.05 10.35 -6.19
CA ASP A 137 -11.45 11.71 -6.61
C ASP A 137 -10.70 12.08 -7.90
N GLU A 138 -11.42 12.47 -8.96
CA GLU A 138 -10.83 12.84 -10.25
C GLU A 138 -9.84 14.01 -10.13
N ARG A 139 -10.09 14.97 -9.24
CA ARG A 139 -9.16 16.09 -9.01
C ARG A 139 -7.82 15.62 -8.48
N GLN A 140 -7.81 14.64 -7.58
CA GLN A 140 -6.57 14.04 -7.06
C GLN A 140 -5.87 13.20 -8.13
N ILE A 141 -6.63 12.47 -8.94
CA ILE A 141 -6.08 11.68 -10.06
C ILE A 141 -5.44 12.61 -11.11
N ASP A 142 -6.10 13.70 -11.48
CA ASP A 142 -5.54 14.69 -12.42
C ASP A 142 -4.25 15.32 -11.87
N ALA A 143 -4.23 15.62 -10.58
CA ALA A 143 -3.05 16.13 -9.91
C ALA A 143 -1.91 15.09 -9.88
N ALA A 144 -2.21 13.81 -9.71
CA ALA A 144 -1.22 12.74 -9.76
C ALA A 144 -0.59 12.60 -11.15
N VAL A 145 -1.41 12.68 -12.21
CA VAL A 145 -0.93 12.74 -13.60
C VAL A 145 -0.01 13.95 -13.82
N ALA A 146 -0.44 15.14 -13.37
CA ALA A 146 0.34 16.36 -13.49
C ALA A 146 1.63 16.34 -12.67
N ALA A 147 1.68 15.60 -11.57
CA ALA A 147 2.88 15.37 -10.78
C ALA A 147 3.87 14.40 -11.43
N GLY A 148 3.45 13.68 -12.49
CA GLY A 148 4.28 12.70 -13.21
C GLY A 148 4.42 11.35 -12.49
N ALA A 149 3.57 11.03 -11.52
CA ALA A 149 3.57 9.73 -10.88
C ALA A 149 3.00 8.65 -11.84
N PRO A 150 3.69 7.51 -12.04
CA PRO A 150 3.18 6.44 -12.90
C PRO A 150 2.12 5.56 -12.24
N TYR A 151 2.00 5.62 -10.91
CA TYR A 151 1.06 4.82 -10.12
C TYR A 151 0.25 5.71 -9.19
N ILE A 152 -0.95 5.26 -8.88
CA ILE A 152 -1.72 5.70 -7.70
C ILE A 152 -2.13 4.49 -6.87
N GLU A 153 -2.36 4.73 -5.59
CA GLU A 153 -3.03 3.78 -4.71
C GLU A 153 -4.31 4.42 -4.18
N ILE A 154 -5.45 3.85 -4.55
CA ILE A 154 -6.75 4.34 -4.10
C ILE A 154 -6.99 3.91 -2.65
N HIS A 155 -7.23 4.89 -1.78
CA HIS A 155 -7.64 4.67 -0.40
C HIS A 155 -9.02 4.03 -0.33
N THR A 156 -9.10 2.81 0.20
CA THR A 156 -10.35 2.04 0.31
C THR A 156 -10.99 2.06 1.70
N GLY A 157 -10.51 2.91 2.62
CA GLY A 157 -11.00 2.98 4.00
C GLY A 157 -12.50 3.27 4.08
N ALA A 158 -12.99 4.28 3.37
CA ALA A 158 -14.41 4.63 3.36
C ALA A 158 -15.30 3.46 2.89
N TYR A 159 -14.85 2.69 1.88
CA TYR A 159 -15.52 1.45 1.45
C TYR A 159 -15.51 0.38 2.54
N ALA A 160 -14.37 0.21 3.21
CA ALA A 160 -14.21 -0.82 4.23
C ALA A 160 -15.06 -0.55 5.49
N GLU A 161 -15.23 0.72 5.85
CA GLU A 161 -15.98 1.18 7.02
C GLU A 161 -17.48 1.37 6.75
N ALA A 162 -17.88 1.49 5.49
CA ALA A 162 -19.27 1.66 5.11
C ALA A 162 -20.13 0.45 5.53
N GLU A 163 -21.34 0.72 6.02
CA GLU A 163 -22.34 -0.31 6.29
C GLU A 163 -22.68 -1.09 5.01
N GLU A 164 -22.90 -2.41 5.16
CA GLU A 164 -23.31 -3.26 4.05
C GLU A 164 -24.62 -2.78 3.41
N GLY A 165 -24.68 -2.86 2.09
CA GLY A 165 -25.81 -2.39 1.29
C GLY A 165 -25.50 -1.07 0.58
N VAL A 166 -26.46 -0.16 0.53
CA VAL A 166 -26.42 1.05 -0.32
C VAL A 166 -25.17 1.91 -0.10
N ALA A 167 -24.74 2.06 1.14
CA ALA A 167 -23.56 2.90 1.46
C ALA A 167 -22.27 2.28 0.90
N ARG A 168 -22.03 0.98 1.14
CA ARG A 168 -20.87 0.26 0.61
C ARG A 168 -20.89 0.16 -0.91
N ASP A 169 -22.07 -0.06 -1.50
CA ASP A 169 -22.24 -0.11 -2.96
C ASP A 169 -21.91 1.24 -3.61
N ALA A 170 -22.28 2.35 -2.98
CA ALA A 170 -21.93 3.70 -3.45
C ALA A 170 -20.41 3.92 -3.42
N GLU A 171 -19.72 3.53 -2.34
CA GLU A 171 -18.26 3.62 -2.25
C GLU A 171 -17.55 2.73 -3.27
N LEU A 172 -18.05 1.50 -3.48
CA LEU A 172 -17.54 0.61 -4.53
C LEU A 172 -17.70 1.22 -5.92
N ALA A 173 -18.84 1.85 -6.20
CA ALA A 173 -19.08 2.53 -7.47
C ALA A 173 -18.13 3.71 -7.67
N ARG A 174 -17.85 4.48 -6.61
CA ARG A 174 -16.88 5.59 -6.61
C ARG A 174 -15.47 5.08 -6.91
N ILE A 175 -15.02 4.01 -6.25
CA ILE A 175 -13.70 3.39 -6.49
C ILE A 175 -13.60 2.85 -7.91
N ARG A 176 -14.63 2.16 -8.41
CA ARG A 176 -14.69 1.66 -9.79
C ARG A 176 -14.53 2.78 -10.80
N HIS A 177 -15.27 3.87 -10.63
CA HIS A 177 -15.18 5.04 -11.51
C HIS A 177 -13.77 5.64 -11.49
N ALA A 178 -13.22 5.87 -10.31
CA ALA A 178 -11.87 6.43 -10.14
C ALA A 178 -10.79 5.53 -10.75
N ALA A 179 -10.88 4.21 -10.57
CA ALA A 179 -9.94 3.27 -11.15
C ALA A 179 -9.95 3.31 -12.70
N SER A 180 -11.15 3.30 -13.29
CA SER A 180 -11.30 3.38 -14.74
C SER A 180 -10.83 4.74 -15.30
N TYR A 181 -11.14 5.84 -14.61
CA TYR A 181 -10.69 7.18 -14.98
C TYR A 181 -9.16 7.31 -14.94
N ALA A 182 -8.52 6.79 -13.89
CA ALA A 182 -7.07 6.80 -13.76
C ALA A 182 -6.38 5.92 -14.82
N ALA A 183 -6.91 4.73 -15.07
CA ALA A 183 -6.40 3.83 -16.12
C ALA A 183 -6.50 4.46 -17.52
N ALA A 184 -7.61 5.16 -17.83
CA ALA A 184 -7.77 5.89 -19.08
C ALA A 184 -6.75 7.02 -19.26
N LYS A 185 -6.20 7.56 -18.17
CA LYS A 185 -5.11 8.57 -18.17
C LYS A 185 -3.71 7.94 -18.19
N GLY A 186 -3.60 6.62 -18.26
CA GLY A 186 -2.34 5.90 -18.34
C GLY A 186 -1.70 5.57 -17.00
N LEU A 187 -2.36 5.82 -15.87
CA LEU A 187 -1.89 5.43 -14.56
C LEU A 187 -2.12 3.93 -14.31
N LYS A 188 -1.22 3.30 -13.59
CA LYS A 188 -1.46 2.00 -12.97
C LYS A 188 -2.13 2.21 -11.60
N VAL A 189 -3.19 1.44 -11.35
CA VAL A 189 -4.05 1.65 -10.20
C VAL A 189 -3.87 0.53 -9.19
N ASN A 190 -3.33 0.89 -8.04
CA ASN A 190 -3.32 0.06 -6.84
C ASN A 190 -4.47 0.48 -5.92
N ALA A 191 -4.77 -0.35 -4.92
CA ALA A 191 -5.70 0.02 -3.86
C ALA A 191 -5.28 -0.62 -2.54
N GLY A 192 -5.61 0.03 -1.44
CA GLY A 192 -5.26 -0.45 -0.11
C GLY A 192 -6.02 0.26 0.99
N HIS A 193 -5.78 -0.19 2.21
CA HIS A 193 -6.36 0.24 3.46
C HIS A 193 -7.77 -0.30 3.74
N GLY A 194 -7.90 -1.02 4.85
CA GLY A 194 -9.19 -1.55 5.32
C GLY A 194 -9.69 -2.81 4.61
N LEU A 195 -8.97 -3.34 3.62
CA LEU A 195 -9.35 -4.57 2.94
C LEU A 195 -9.15 -5.79 3.84
N THR A 196 -10.15 -6.68 3.82
CA THR A 196 -10.23 -7.90 4.63
C THR A 196 -10.64 -9.09 3.77
N TYR A 197 -10.64 -10.29 4.34
CA TYR A 197 -11.15 -11.52 3.69
C TYR A 197 -12.65 -11.47 3.35
N HIS A 198 -13.40 -10.54 3.96
CA HIS A 198 -14.85 -10.40 3.80
C HIS A 198 -15.25 -9.32 2.78
N ASN A 199 -14.36 -8.36 2.50
CA ASN A 199 -14.68 -7.24 1.61
C ASN A 199 -13.76 -7.12 0.38
N VAL A 200 -12.74 -7.96 0.25
CA VAL A 200 -11.73 -7.84 -0.83
C VAL A 200 -12.29 -8.20 -2.21
N LEU A 201 -13.23 -9.15 -2.30
CA LEU A 201 -13.70 -9.69 -3.58
C LEU A 201 -14.23 -8.62 -4.55
N PRO A 202 -15.12 -7.68 -4.14
CA PRO A 202 -15.63 -6.66 -5.06
C PRO A 202 -14.53 -5.73 -5.59
N ILE A 203 -13.53 -5.39 -4.78
CA ILE A 203 -12.38 -4.56 -5.20
C ILE A 203 -11.45 -5.35 -6.12
N ALA A 204 -11.15 -6.60 -5.77
CA ALA A 204 -10.32 -7.49 -6.60
C ALA A 204 -10.93 -7.77 -7.97
N ALA A 205 -12.26 -7.77 -8.09
CA ALA A 205 -12.97 -7.97 -9.36
C ALA A 205 -12.88 -6.77 -10.32
N LEU A 206 -12.44 -5.59 -9.89
CA LEU A 206 -12.32 -4.41 -10.75
C LEU A 206 -11.20 -4.61 -11.77
N PRO A 207 -11.49 -4.54 -13.09
CA PRO A 207 -10.54 -4.93 -14.14
C PRO A 207 -9.29 -4.03 -14.19
N ASP A 208 -9.42 -2.77 -13.80
CA ASP A 208 -8.37 -1.77 -13.85
C ASP A 208 -7.42 -1.82 -12.64
N MET A 209 -7.74 -2.63 -11.61
CA MET A 209 -6.84 -2.82 -10.46
C MET A 209 -5.60 -3.62 -10.86
N HIS A 210 -4.43 -3.09 -10.54
CA HIS A 210 -3.13 -3.70 -10.79
C HIS A 210 -2.61 -4.46 -9.57
N GLU A 211 -2.72 -3.88 -8.37
CA GLU A 211 -2.20 -4.44 -7.13
C GLU A 211 -3.09 -4.06 -5.94
N LEU A 212 -3.23 -4.96 -4.97
CA LEU A 212 -3.84 -4.65 -3.67
C LEU A 212 -2.77 -4.74 -2.58
N ASN A 213 -2.64 -3.68 -1.77
CA ASN A 213 -1.76 -3.64 -0.60
C ASN A 213 -2.58 -3.91 0.65
N ILE A 214 -2.33 -5.07 1.30
CA ILE A 214 -3.13 -5.55 2.43
C ILE A 214 -2.22 -5.92 3.60
N GLY A 215 -2.47 -5.32 4.76
CA GLY A 215 -1.66 -5.53 5.95
C GLY A 215 -2.44 -6.09 7.13
N HIS A 216 -3.20 -5.26 7.82
CA HIS A 216 -3.84 -5.60 9.09
C HIS A 216 -4.64 -6.91 9.07
N ALA A 217 -5.46 -7.12 8.05
CA ALA A 217 -6.27 -8.32 7.94
C ALA A 217 -5.43 -9.60 7.80
N ILE A 218 -4.34 -9.56 7.00
CA ILE A 218 -3.42 -10.70 6.81
C ILE A 218 -2.69 -11.00 8.13
N ILE A 219 -2.13 -9.98 8.80
CA ILE A 219 -1.40 -10.20 10.04
C ILE A 219 -2.35 -10.64 11.18
N GLY A 220 -3.53 -10.05 11.26
CA GLY A 220 -4.56 -10.48 12.22
C GLY A 220 -4.98 -11.95 12.02
N ARG A 221 -5.20 -12.38 10.78
CA ARG A 221 -5.48 -13.78 10.43
C ARG A 221 -4.28 -14.68 10.77
N ALA A 222 -3.07 -14.21 10.50
CA ALA A 222 -1.83 -14.94 10.74
C ALA A 222 -1.61 -15.31 12.23
N LEU A 223 -2.11 -14.53 13.16
CA LEU A 223 -2.05 -14.85 14.60
C LEU A 223 -2.81 -16.15 14.94
N MET A 224 -3.81 -16.53 14.15
CA MET A 224 -4.65 -17.70 14.37
C MET A 224 -4.27 -18.89 13.48
N SER A 225 -3.86 -18.64 12.22
CA SER A 225 -3.62 -19.68 11.21
C SER A 225 -2.16 -19.79 10.74
N GLY A 226 -1.31 -18.86 11.15
CA GLY A 226 0.04 -18.73 10.59
C GLY A 226 0.07 -17.85 9.33
N LEU A 227 1.22 -17.18 9.11
CA LEU A 227 1.36 -16.16 8.05
C LEU A 227 1.25 -16.75 6.64
N ALA A 228 1.84 -17.92 6.41
CA ALA A 228 1.83 -18.55 5.10
C ALA A 228 0.40 -18.87 4.64
N ASP A 229 -0.44 -19.41 5.51
CA ASP A 229 -1.83 -19.76 5.17
C ASP A 229 -2.69 -18.49 5.00
N ALA A 230 -2.47 -17.47 5.84
CA ALA A 230 -3.15 -16.19 5.70
C ALA A 230 -2.87 -15.52 4.35
N VAL A 231 -1.61 -15.51 3.88
CA VAL A 231 -1.24 -14.96 2.57
C VAL A 231 -1.84 -15.78 1.43
N LYS A 232 -1.74 -17.12 1.48
CA LYS A 232 -2.32 -18.01 0.45
C LYS A 232 -3.82 -17.81 0.32
N GLU A 233 -4.55 -17.76 1.43
CA GLU A 233 -6.00 -17.54 1.44
C GLU A 233 -6.38 -16.20 0.78
N MET A 234 -5.69 -15.11 1.14
CA MET A 234 -5.93 -13.81 0.53
C MET A 234 -5.66 -13.84 -1.00
N LYS A 235 -4.52 -14.39 -1.39
CA LYS A 235 -4.16 -14.52 -2.82
C LYS A 235 -5.17 -15.38 -3.58
N GLN A 236 -5.71 -16.43 -2.96
CA GLN A 236 -6.76 -17.27 -3.56
C GLN A 236 -8.05 -16.49 -3.79
N LEU A 237 -8.53 -15.72 -2.80
CA LEU A 237 -9.73 -14.88 -2.95
C LEU A 237 -9.56 -13.88 -4.10
N MET A 238 -8.40 -13.23 -4.20
CA MET A 238 -8.11 -12.30 -5.29
C MET A 238 -8.14 -12.98 -6.67
N ARG A 239 -7.59 -14.21 -6.77
CA ARG A 239 -7.66 -15.00 -8.01
C ARG A 239 -9.06 -15.44 -8.37
N GLU A 240 -9.87 -15.81 -7.38
CA GLU A 240 -11.28 -16.20 -7.58
C GLU A 240 -12.13 -15.04 -8.11
N ALA A 241 -11.88 -13.82 -7.63
CA ALA A 241 -12.55 -12.61 -8.10
C ALA A 241 -12.25 -12.26 -9.58
N ARG A 242 -11.18 -12.83 -10.16
CA ARG A 242 -10.74 -12.58 -11.55
C ARG A 242 -11.07 -13.71 -12.53
N ARG A 243 -11.71 -14.78 -12.06
CA ARG A 243 -12.21 -15.88 -12.92
C ARG A 243 -13.54 -15.50 -13.58
#